data_0cbe0542f96bd2472685088ec4984f37
#
_entry.id   0cbe0542f96bd2472685088ec4984f37
#
_cell.length_a   1.000
_cell.length_b   1.000
_cell.length_c   1.000
_cell.angle_alpha   90.00
_cell.angle_beta   90.00
_cell.angle_gamma   90.00
#
_symmetry.space_group_name_H-M   'P 1'
#
loop_
_entity.id
_entity.type
_entity.pdbx_description
1 polymer ?
#
loop_
_entity_poly.entity_id
_entity_poly.type
_entity_poly.pdbx_seq_one_letter_code
_entity_poly.pdbx_strand_id
1 'polypeptide(L)'
;MPSLPYAKNLLFFVFASSRGGENRVKIMTNLQKSPRNTNQLANDLGLNYRAIQHHIEVLEKNNMITKVGEKYGATYFPSTFFEANMETYNEIVSKTFGGVK
;
A
#
# COMPACT_ATOMS: atom_id res chain seq x y z
N MET A 1 -8.68 2.65 18.18
CA MET A 1 -9.23 3.99 18.03
C MET A 1 -9.66 4.24 16.57
N PRO A 2 -10.84 4.78 16.36
CA PRO A 2 -11.29 5.01 14.99
C PRO A 2 -10.48 6.09 14.30
N SER A 3 -10.33 5.93 13.01
CA SER A 3 -9.62 6.90 12.20
C SER A 3 -10.43 8.18 12.05
N LEU A 4 -9.76 9.28 11.88
CA LEU A 4 -10.40 10.53 11.53
C LEU A 4 -11.00 10.41 10.12
N PRO A 5 -12.06 11.19 9.82
CA PRO A 5 -12.66 11.13 8.49
C PRO A 5 -11.67 11.35 7.35
N TYR A 6 -10.72 12.23 7.56
CA TYR A 6 -9.68 12.48 6.56
C TYR A 6 -8.91 11.20 6.23
N ALA A 7 -8.48 10.46 7.27
CA ALA A 7 -7.71 9.24 7.06
C ALA A 7 -8.53 8.18 6.35
N LYS A 8 -9.79 8.04 6.73
CA LYS A 8 -10.68 7.08 6.10
C LYS A 8 -10.88 7.39 4.62
N ASN A 9 -11.10 8.65 4.29
CA ASN A 9 -11.29 9.07 2.91
C ASN A 9 -10.05 8.84 2.07
N LEU A 10 -8.89 9.11 2.64
CA LEU A 10 -7.62 8.91 1.95
C LEU A 10 -7.38 7.43 1.68
N LEU A 11 -7.60 6.58 2.67
CA LEU A 11 -7.45 5.14 2.52
C LEU A 11 -8.41 4.61 1.46
N PHE A 12 -9.64 5.07 1.48
CA PHE A 12 -10.62 4.66 0.50
C PHE A 12 -10.15 5.06 -0.91
N PHE A 13 -9.67 6.28 -1.07
CA PHE A 13 -9.18 6.75 -2.35
C PHE A 13 -8.03 5.89 -2.86
N VAL A 14 -7.03 5.62 -2.02
CA VAL A 14 -5.83 4.91 -2.44
C VAL A 14 -6.10 3.45 -2.76
N PHE A 15 -6.95 2.80 -1.97
CA PHE A 15 -7.08 1.35 -2.02
C PHE A 15 -8.42 0.84 -2.56
N ALA A 16 -9.44 1.65 -2.58
CA ALA A 16 -10.77 1.15 -2.93
C ALA A 16 -11.39 1.82 -4.15
N SER A 17 -11.21 3.12 -4.31
CA SER A 17 -11.95 3.84 -5.35
C SER A 17 -11.15 4.08 -6.62
N SER A 18 -9.84 3.90 -6.60
CA SER A 18 -9.03 4.17 -7.78
C SER A 18 -8.65 2.88 -8.49
N ARG A 19 -8.35 3.00 -9.78
CA ARG A 19 -8.10 1.87 -10.65
C ARG A 19 -7.00 0.95 -10.15
N GLY A 20 -5.94 1.49 -9.58
CA GLY A 20 -4.82 0.68 -9.10
C GLY A 20 -4.98 0.14 -7.69
N GLY A 21 -6.17 0.30 -7.08
CA GLY A 21 -6.36 -0.04 -5.67
C GLY A 21 -6.04 -1.48 -5.33
N GLU A 22 -6.50 -2.41 -6.14
CA GLU A 22 -6.28 -3.83 -5.87
C GLU A 22 -4.80 -4.18 -5.85
N ASN A 23 -4.03 -3.68 -6.81
CA ASN A 23 -2.60 -3.94 -6.84
C ASN A 23 -1.88 -3.27 -5.68
N ARG A 24 -2.34 -2.10 -5.27
CA ARG A 24 -1.76 -1.44 -4.11
C ARG A 24 -2.04 -2.21 -2.82
N VAL A 25 -3.21 -2.84 -2.71
CA VAL A 25 -3.50 -3.74 -1.59
C VAL A 25 -2.51 -4.90 -1.59
N LYS A 26 -2.24 -5.48 -2.75
CA LYS A 26 -1.27 -6.58 -2.86
C LYS A 26 0.13 -6.14 -2.42
N ILE A 27 0.51 -4.93 -2.79
CA ILE A 27 1.80 -4.39 -2.39
C ILE A 27 1.85 -4.24 -0.87
N MET A 28 0.81 -3.65 -0.26
CA MET A 28 0.80 -3.47 1.18
C MET A 28 0.81 -4.81 1.93
N THR A 29 0.10 -5.80 1.41
CA THR A 29 0.11 -7.13 2.01
C THR A 29 1.53 -7.70 2.03
N ASN A 30 2.25 -7.51 0.94
CA ASN A 30 3.62 -7.97 0.83
C ASN A 30 4.54 -7.22 1.79
N LEU A 31 4.41 -5.90 1.83
CA LEU A 31 5.26 -5.07 2.69
C LEU A 31 5.02 -5.30 4.17
N GLN A 32 3.80 -5.69 4.55
CA GLN A 32 3.51 -6.01 5.94
C GLN A 32 4.27 -7.24 6.41
N LYS A 33 4.66 -8.12 5.51
CA LYS A 33 5.43 -9.31 5.85
C LYS A 33 6.90 -8.99 6.04
N SER A 34 7.45 -8.19 5.16
CA SER A 34 8.83 -7.71 5.29
C SER A 34 9.08 -6.59 4.29
N PRO A 35 10.06 -5.72 4.59
CA PRO A 35 10.41 -4.64 3.65
C PRO A 35 10.86 -5.20 2.31
N ARG A 36 10.58 -4.46 1.24
CA ARG A 36 10.91 -4.88 -0.12
C ARG A 36 11.35 -3.70 -0.95
N ASN A 37 12.20 -3.95 -1.94
CA ASN A 37 12.50 -2.93 -2.94
C ASN A 37 11.58 -3.14 -4.15
N THR A 38 11.67 -2.25 -5.12
CA THR A 38 10.79 -2.27 -6.29
C THR A 38 10.93 -3.56 -7.10
N ASN A 39 12.15 -4.04 -7.28
CA ASN A 39 12.39 -5.29 -8.00
C ASN A 39 11.78 -6.49 -7.30
N GLN A 40 11.93 -6.55 -5.99
CA GLN A 40 11.38 -7.64 -5.21
C GLN A 40 9.85 -7.65 -5.30
N LEU A 41 9.24 -6.47 -5.23
CA LEU A 41 7.78 -6.38 -5.36
C LEU A 41 7.32 -6.82 -6.73
N ALA A 42 8.03 -6.40 -7.78
CA ALA A 42 7.68 -6.79 -9.13
C ALA A 42 7.75 -8.30 -9.29
N ASN A 43 8.81 -8.92 -8.78
CA ASN A 43 8.97 -10.37 -8.86
C ASN A 43 7.93 -11.10 -8.02
N ASP A 44 7.72 -10.66 -6.80
CA ASP A 44 6.80 -11.32 -5.87
C ASP A 44 5.36 -11.28 -6.38
N LEU A 45 4.97 -10.19 -7.01
CA LEU A 45 3.59 -10.00 -7.44
C LEU A 45 3.35 -10.31 -8.92
N GLY A 46 4.41 -10.60 -9.65
CA GLY A 46 4.28 -10.90 -11.07
C GLY A 46 3.83 -9.69 -11.88
N LEU A 47 4.19 -8.50 -11.43
CA LEU A 47 3.83 -7.26 -12.09
C LEU A 47 5.06 -6.63 -12.71
N ASN A 48 4.84 -5.84 -13.76
CA ASN A 48 5.94 -5.20 -14.41
C ASN A 48 6.53 -4.08 -13.53
N TYR A 49 7.81 -3.85 -13.67
CA TYR A 49 8.56 -2.90 -12.86
C TYR A 49 7.93 -1.50 -12.91
N ARG A 50 7.53 -1.04 -14.08
CA ARG A 50 6.93 0.28 -14.23
C ARG A 50 5.62 0.41 -13.50
N ALA A 51 4.80 -0.62 -13.55
CA ALA A 51 3.53 -0.61 -12.83
C ALA A 51 3.78 -0.51 -11.33
N ILE A 52 4.72 -1.29 -10.83
CA ILE A 52 5.09 -1.24 -9.42
C ILE A 52 5.60 0.17 -9.07
N GLN A 53 6.46 0.72 -9.91
CA GLN A 53 7.02 2.05 -9.68
C GLN A 53 5.92 3.10 -9.56
N HIS A 54 4.92 3.01 -10.44
CA HIS A 54 3.78 3.93 -10.37
C HIS A 54 3.01 3.78 -9.05
N HIS A 55 2.76 2.53 -8.64
CA HIS A 55 2.03 2.31 -7.39
C HIS A 55 2.83 2.77 -6.17
N ILE A 56 4.14 2.56 -6.20
CA ILE A 56 5.01 3.03 -5.13
C ILE A 56 4.93 4.56 -5.02
N GLU A 57 4.92 5.25 -6.15
CA GLU A 57 4.79 6.72 -6.15
C GLU A 57 3.48 7.16 -5.51
N VAL A 58 2.38 6.51 -5.88
CA VAL A 58 1.08 6.84 -5.30
C VAL A 58 1.07 6.57 -3.80
N LEU A 59 1.59 5.43 -3.39
CA LEU A 59 1.62 5.06 -1.97
C LEU A 59 2.49 6.02 -1.17
N GLU A 60 3.65 6.35 -1.69
CA GLU A 60 4.58 7.25 -1.02
C GLU A 60 4.00 8.66 -0.92
N LYS A 61 3.43 9.14 -2.01
CA LYS A 61 2.83 10.48 -2.07
C LYS A 61 1.69 10.63 -1.05
N ASN A 62 0.97 9.55 -0.81
CA ASN A 62 -0.15 9.55 0.13
C ASN A 62 0.23 9.05 1.51
N ASN A 63 1.52 8.97 1.79
CA ASN A 63 2.05 8.65 3.10
C ASN A 63 1.66 7.25 3.60
N MET A 64 1.54 6.30 2.69
CA MET A 64 1.22 4.92 3.08
C MET A 64 2.47 4.09 3.32
N ILE A 65 3.58 4.47 2.70
CA ILE A 65 4.84 3.75 2.85
C ILE A 65 5.97 4.72 3.12
N THR A 66 7.04 4.18 3.68
CA THR A 66 8.26 4.93 3.97
C THR A 66 9.40 4.30 3.19
N LYS A 67 10.28 5.14 2.68
CA LYS A 67 11.43 4.70 1.91
C LYS A 67 12.69 4.83 2.75
N VAL A 68 13.52 3.80 2.73
CA VAL A 68 14.84 3.82 3.35
C VAL A 68 15.87 3.49 2.29
N GLY A 69 16.92 4.27 2.20
CA GLY A 69 17.96 4.10 1.19
C GLY A 69 17.71 4.97 -0.01
N GLU A 70 18.58 4.85 -1.00
CA GLU A 70 18.53 5.70 -2.17
C GLU A 70 18.46 4.90 -3.45
N LYS A 71 17.75 5.42 -4.41
CA LYS A 71 17.67 4.88 -5.76
C LYS A 71 17.57 3.36 -5.77
N TYR A 72 18.62 2.71 -6.23
CA TYR A 72 18.59 1.27 -6.45
C TYR A 72 18.55 0.47 -5.16
N GLY A 73 19.02 1.04 -4.08
CA GLY A 73 18.99 0.37 -2.80
C GLY A 73 17.77 0.71 -1.96
N ALA A 74 16.84 1.49 -2.49
CA ALA A 74 15.68 1.92 -1.72
C ALA A 74 14.78 0.74 -1.37
N THR A 75 14.45 0.65 -0.09
CA THR A 75 13.57 -0.38 0.45
C THR A 75 12.36 0.31 1.05
N TYR A 76 11.19 -0.30 0.88
CA TYR A 76 9.93 0.29 1.34
C TYR A 76 9.31 -0.55 2.43
N PHE A 77 8.60 0.12 3.33
CA PHE A 77 7.84 -0.56 4.38
C PHE A 77 6.65 0.31 4.76
N PRO A 78 5.63 -0.25 5.45
CA PRO A 78 4.45 0.53 5.80
C PRO A 78 4.81 1.71 6.68
N SER A 79 4.17 2.84 6.43
CA SER A 79 4.42 4.04 7.23
C SER A 79 3.76 3.95 8.60
N THR A 80 4.17 4.82 9.51
CA THR A 80 3.52 4.92 10.82
C THR A 80 2.05 5.28 10.65
N PHE A 81 1.76 6.18 9.71
CA PHE A 81 0.37 6.58 9.43
C PHE A 81 -0.46 5.37 9.01
N PHE A 82 0.06 4.56 8.10
CA PHE A 82 -0.66 3.37 7.64
C PHE A 82 -0.91 2.41 8.80
N GLU A 83 0.12 2.16 9.59
CA GLU A 83 0.00 1.23 10.72
C GLU A 83 -0.98 1.72 11.77
N ALA A 84 -1.02 3.03 12.00
CA ALA A 84 -1.95 3.62 12.96
C ALA A 84 -3.40 3.51 12.49
N ASN A 85 -3.62 3.33 11.19
CA ASN A 85 -4.95 3.25 10.61
C ASN A 85 -5.27 1.86 10.04
N MET A 86 -4.55 0.84 10.51
CA MET A 86 -4.66 -0.52 9.99
C MET A 86 -6.08 -1.08 10.10
N GLU A 87 -6.75 -0.80 11.19
CA GLU A 87 -8.10 -1.29 11.41
C GLU A 87 -9.06 -0.76 10.34
N THR A 88 -8.98 0.53 10.08
CA THR A 88 -9.80 1.17 9.05
C THR A 88 -9.46 0.63 7.67
N TYR A 89 -8.17 0.45 7.42
CA TYR A 89 -7.68 -0.12 6.16
C TYR A 89 -8.28 -1.53 5.94
N ASN A 90 -8.19 -2.38 6.95
CA ASN A 90 -8.71 -3.74 6.85
C ASN A 90 -10.20 -3.74 6.58
N GLU A 91 -10.92 -2.84 7.21
CA GLU A 91 -12.36 -2.72 7.03
C GLU A 91 -12.70 -2.33 5.59
N ILE A 92 -11.98 -1.35 5.05
CA ILE A 92 -12.20 -0.89 3.67
C ILE A 92 -11.89 -2.00 2.67
N VAL A 93 -10.78 -2.69 2.84
CA VAL A 93 -10.37 -3.77 1.94
C VAL A 93 -11.39 -4.90 1.98
N SER A 94 -11.84 -5.25 3.16
CA SER A 94 -12.82 -6.31 3.33
C SER A 94 -14.12 -5.98 2.60
N LYS A 95 -14.59 -4.76 2.73
CA LYS A 95 -15.83 -4.34 2.06
C LYS A 95 -15.68 -4.23 0.55
N THR A 96 -14.51 -3.77 0.11
CA THR A 96 -14.29 -3.50 -1.31
C THR A 96 -14.01 -4.77 -2.11
N PHE A 97 -13.21 -5.68 -1.56
CA PHE A 97 -12.75 -6.85 -2.30
C PHE A 97 -13.36 -8.15 -1.79
N GLY A 98 -14.41 -8.05 -1.01
CA GLY A 98 -15.17 -9.19 -0.60
C GLY A 98 -14.53 -10.00 0.48
N GLY A 99 -13.69 -9.56 1.13
CA GLY A 99 -13.13 -10.19 2.23
C GLY A 99 -12.94 -11.63 2.19
N VAL A 100 -12.83 -12.21 2.42
CA VAL A 100 -12.65 -13.28 2.58
C VAL A 100 -12.60 -14.29 2.74
N LYS A 101 -12.57 -14.62 2.68
CA LYS A 101 -12.61 -15.47 2.76
C LYS A 101 -12.13 -15.96 2.99
#